data_9296ba16e2fa52f69f084da4de027e64
#
_entry.id   9296ba16e2fa52f69f084da4de027e64
#
_cell.length_a   1.000
_cell.length_b   1.000
_cell.length_c   1.000
_cell.angle_alpha   90.00
_cell.angle_beta   90.00
_cell.angle_gamma   90.00
#
_symmetry.space_group_name_H-M   'P 1'
#
loop_
_entity.id
_entity.type
_entity.pdbx_description
1 polymer ?
#
loop_
_entity_poly.entity_id
_entity_poly.type
_entity_poly.pdbx_seq_one_letter_code
_entity_poly.pdbx_strand_id
1 'polypeptide(L)'
;PRRAPARGEAARGKEVASVPASAYTDPARFAAEKAKLFDRLPLPIAPSALLPEPNMAVAHDGFGMPLLLTRDKGGETHVFWNVCRHRGTRLVEAGDVVKAPRIVCPYHAWTYTAGGALAALPRPDSFPGLDKADHHLKELPNIEAGGLIWFAREESDFADAKMLAPDFDAFGLAGHHLFR
;
A
#
# COMPACT_ATOMS: atom_id res chain seq x y z
N PRO A 1 16.35 20.29 -10.14
CA PRO A 1 14.95 20.53 -9.83
C PRO A 1 14.36 21.47 -10.87
N ARG A 2 13.38 21.03 -11.66
CA ARG A 2 12.68 21.90 -12.62
C ARG A 2 11.67 22.69 -11.78
N ARG A 3 11.84 24.02 -11.77
CA ARG A 3 10.91 24.95 -11.13
C ARG A 3 9.52 24.77 -11.76
N ALA A 4 8.47 24.61 -10.94
CA ALA A 4 7.12 24.61 -11.43
C ALA A 4 6.83 25.89 -12.23
N PRO A 5 6.12 25.80 -13.40
CA PRO A 5 5.77 26.98 -14.16
C PRO A 5 4.89 27.91 -13.34
N ALA A 6 5.08 29.23 -13.52
CA ALA A 6 4.23 30.24 -12.90
C ALA A 6 2.78 30.05 -13.34
N ARG A 7 1.82 30.46 -12.49
CA ARG A 7 0.37 30.31 -12.74
C ARG A 7 0.03 30.92 -14.11
N GLY A 8 -0.40 30.08 -15.06
CA GLY A 8 -0.75 30.49 -16.42
C GLY A 8 0.26 30.14 -17.53
N GLU A 9 1.48 29.66 -17.18
CA GLU A 9 2.44 29.16 -18.17
C GLU A 9 2.28 27.64 -18.36
N ALA A 10 2.00 27.22 -19.58
CA ALA A 10 2.03 25.80 -19.93
C ALA A 10 3.49 25.32 -20.00
N ALA A 11 3.80 24.20 -19.32
CA ALA A 11 5.08 23.53 -19.51
C ALA A 11 5.15 22.98 -20.95
N ARG A 12 5.85 23.69 -21.84
CA ARG A 12 6.04 23.28 -23.24
C ARG A 12 7.42 22.65 -23.42
N GLY A 13 7.44 21.51 -24.09
CA GLY A 13 8.68 20.93 -24.58
C GLY A 13 9.34 21.85 -25.63
N LYS A 14 10.65 21.74 -25.79
CA LYS A 14 11.38 22.50 -26.80
C LYS A 14 11.07 22.02 -28.22
N GLU A 15 10.64 20.78 -28.35
CA GLU A 15 10.39 20.09 -29.63
C GLU A 15 9.13 19.23 -29.52
N VAL A 16 8.52 18.94 -30.68
CA VAL A 16 7.48 17.94 -30.81
C VAL A 16 8.13 16.56 -30.71
N ALA A 17 7.77 15.78 -29.69
CA ALA A 17 8.21 14.40 -29.53
C ALA A 17 7.19 13.45 -30.17
N SER A 18 7.66 12.41 -30.84
CA SER A 18 6.81 11.32 -31.33
C SER A 18 7.20 10.02 -30.67
N VAL A 19 6.23 9.31 -30.15
CA VAL A 19 6.41 7.98 -29.57
C VAL A 19 5.58 6.98 -30.39
N PRO A 20 6.19 5.91 -30.92
CA PRO A 20 5.46 4.91 -31.70
C PRO A 20 4.43 4.21 -30.82
N ALA A 21 3.26 3.88 -31.36
CA ALA A 21 2.18 3.20 -30.64
C ALA A 21 2.64 1.85 -30.05
N SER A 22 3.60 1.17 -30.68
CA SER A 22 4.21 -0.06 -30.15
C SER A 22 4.83 0.12 -28.77
N ALA A 23 5.26 1.33 -28.39
CA ALA A 23 5.77 1.60 -27.05
C ALA A 23 4.74 1.34 -25.93
N TYR A 24 3.44 1.35 -26.27
CA TYR A 24 2.32 1.11 -25.35
C TYR A 24 1.73 -0.30 -25.44
N THR A 25 2.05 -1.05 -26.50
CA THR A 25 1.41 -2.33 -26.79
C THR A 25 2.38 -3.51 -26.89
N ASP A 26 3.71 -3.25 -26.83
CA ASP A 26 4.73 -4.30 -26.92
C ASP A 26 4.80 -5.13 -25.63
N PRO A 27 4.45 -6.45 -25.68
CA PRO A 27 4.49 -7.32 -24.51
C PRO A 27 5.89 -7.48 -23.91
N ALA A 28 6.93 -7.47 -24.75
CA ALA A 28 8.32 -7.62 -24.30
C ALA A 28 8.77 -6.38 -23.52
N ARG A 29 8.39 -5.20 -23.98
CA ARG A 29 8.61 -3.95 -23.25
C ARG A 29 7.88 -3.94 -21.91
N PHE A 30 6.60 -4.31 -21.88
CA PHE A 30 5.83 -4.39 -20.65
C PHE A 30 6.44 -5.38 -19.64
N ALA A 31 6.88 -6.55 -20.10
CA ALA A 31 7.57 -7.52 -19.24
C ALA A 31 8.88 -6.95 -18.67
N ALA A 32 9.64 -6.20 -19.46
CA ALA A 32 10.86 -5.54 -19.01
C ALA A 32 10.58 -4.42 -17.99
N GLU A 33 9.56 -3.60 -18.22
CA GLU A 33 9.12 -2.55 -17.31
C GLU A 33 8.65 -3.16 -15.99
N LYS A 34 7.84 -4.23 -16.05
CA LYS A 34 7.41 -4.97 -14.86
C LYS A 34 8.61 -5.44 -14.03
N ALA A 35 9.54 -6.14 -14.64
CA ALA A 35 10.69 -6.74 -13.94
C ALA A 35 11.70 -5.70 -13.41
N LYS A 36 11.86 -4.57 -14.09
CA LYS A 36 12.88 -3.56 -13.76
C LYS A 36 12.37 -2.40 -12.93
N LEU A 37 11.08 -2.09 -13.03
CA LEU A 37 10.46 -0.95 -12.35
C LEU A 37 9.45 -1.44 -11.30
N PHE A 38 8.34 -2.03 -11.72
CA PHE A 38 7.22 -2.34 -10.82
C PHE A 38 7.51 -3.44 -9.80
N ASP A 39 8.44 -4.35 -10.09
CA ASP A 39 8.81 -5.40 -9.14
C ASP A 39 10.00 -5.01 -8.25
N ARG A 40 10.66 -3.87 -8.50
CA ARG A 40 11.89 -3.47 -7.78
C ARG A 40 11.82 -2.14 -7.06
N LEU A 41 11.11 -1.18 -7.62
CA LEU A 41 11.07 0.16 -7.05
C LEU A 41 9.92 0.29 -6.05
N PRO A 42 10.06 1.18 -5.05
CA PRO A 42 8.92 1.61 -4.25
C PRO A 42 7.83 2.22 -5.13
N LEU A 43 6.59 1.81 -4.90
CA LEU A 43 5.44 2.25 -5.67
C LEU A 43 4.42 2.94 -4.76
N PRO A 44 3.81 4.06 -5.18
CA PRO A 44 2.67 4.61 -4.48
C PRO A 44 1.47 3.67 -4.67
N ILE A 45 0.86 3.24 -3.58
CA ILE A 45 -0.27 2.30 -3.61
C ILE A 45 -1.60 2.99 -3.36
N ALA A 46 -1.61 4.03 -2.52
CA ALA A 46 -2.82 4.77 -2.20
C ALA A 46 -2.51 6.19 -1.72
N PRO A 47 -3.43 7.15 -1.85
CA PRO A 47 -3.34 8.40 -1.11
C PRO A 47 -3.55 8.14 0.39
N SER A 48 -2.85 8.88 1.25
CA SER A 48 -3.04 8.84 2.71
C SER A 48 -4.48 9.08 3.13
N ALA A 49 -5.18 9.94 2.39
CA ALA A 49 -6.59 10.26 2.57
C ALA A 49 -7.56 9.06 2.37
N LEU A 50 -7.08 7.93 1.84
CA LEU A 50 -7.88 6.69 1.75
C LEU A 50 -8.18 6.14 3.14
N LEU A 51 -7.24 6.29 4.08
CA LEU A 51 -7.36 5.84 5.47
C LEU A 51 -7.26 7.04 6.43
N PRO A 52 -8.26 7.95 6.44
CA PRO A 52 -8.15 9.24 7.14
C PRO A 52 -8.11 9.11 8.67
N GLU A 53 -8.55 7.99 9.23
CA GLU A 53 -8.67 7.80 10.67
C GLU A 53 -8.00 6.51 11.16
N PRO A 54 -7.56 6.48 12.43
CA PRO A 54 -7.06 5.25 13.04
C PRO A 54 -8.05 4.08 12.99
N ASN A 55 -7.49 2.88 12.96
CA ASN A 55 -8.22 1.61 12.89
C ASN A 55 -9.09 1.49 11.63
N MET A 56 -8.58 1.90 10.51
CA MET A 56 -9.16 1.67 9.20
C MET A 56 -8.40 0.59 8.44
N ALA A 57 -9.11 -0.11 7.56
CA ALA A 57 -8.55 -1.13 6.69
C ALA A 57 -9.24 -1.16 5.33
N VAL A 58 -8.49 -1.49 4.29
CA VAL A 58 -9.00 -1.70 2.94
C VAL A 58 -8.17 -2.76 2.22
N ALA A 59 -8.85 -3.63 1.47
CA ALA A 59 -8.18 -4.57 0.58
C ALA A 59 -7.77 -3.86 -0.72
N HIS A 60 -6.62 -4.25 -1.25
CA HIS A 60 -6.08 -3.73 -2.51
C HIS A 60 -5.52 -4.87 -3.35
N ASP A 61 -6.12 -5.13 -4.52
CA ASP A 61 -5.76 -6.24 -5.40
C ASP A 61 -4.91 -5.81 -6.62
N GLY A 62 -4.43 -4.59 -6.60
CA GLY A 62 -3.51 -4.08 -7.62
C GLY A 62 -2.16 -4.80 -7.57
N PHE A 63 -1.36 -4.60 -8.60
CA PHE A 63 -0.01 -5.17 -8.71
C PHE A 63 0.05 -6.71 -8.72
N GLY A 64 -1.09 -7.42 -8.89
CA GLY A 64 -1.17 -8.87 -8.88
C GLY A 64 -0.92 -9.51 -7.52
N MET A 65 -1.16 -8.78 -6.44
CA MET A 65 -0.95 -9.19 -5.05
C MET A 65 -2.20 -8.89 -4.21
N PRO A 66 -2.67 -9.85 -3.37
CA PRO A 66 -3.72 -9.56 -2.40
C PRO A 66 -3.11 -8.77 -1.23
N LEU A 67 -3.29 -7.47 -1.23
CA LEU A 67 -2.75 -6.58 -0.21
C LEU A 67 -3.85 -6.09 0.72
N LEU A 68 -3.46 -5.75 1.95
CA LEU A 68 -4.29 -5.16 2.97
C LEU A 68 -3.60 -3.90 3.49
N LEU A 69 -4.19 -2.76 3.22
CA LEU A 69 -3.73 -1.49 3.75
C LEU A 69 -4.49 -1.20 5.04
N THR A 70 -3.76 -0.78 6.06
CA THR A 70 -4.37 -0.40 7.33
C THR A 70 -3.75 0.89 7.85
N ARG A 71 -4.51 1.59 8.69
CA ARG A 71 -3.98 2.59 9.62
C ARG A 71 -4.24 2.10 11.03
N ASP A 72 -3.22 1.93 11.81
CA ASP A 72 -3.33 1.40 13.17
C ASP A 72 -3.90 2.43 14.16
N LYS A 73 -4.01 2.06 15.43
CA LYS A 73 -4.51 2.96 16.48
C LYS A 73 -3.58 4.13 16.78
N GLY A 74 -2.28 3.99 16.46
CA GLY A 74 -1.26 5.04 16.61
C GLY A 74 -1.25 6.03 15.44
N GLY A 75 -1.94 5.70 14.35
CA GLY A 75 -1.98 6.49 13.13
C GLY A 75 -0.94 6.08 12.08
N GLU A 76 -0.14 5.04 12.35
CA GLU A 76 0.82 4.50 11.38
C GLU A 76 0.12 3.69 10.30
N THR A 77 0.58 3.83 9.07
CA THR A 77 0.10 3.04 7.93
C THR A 77 0.91 1.78 7.77
N HIS A 78 0.24 0.70 7.37
CA HIS A 78 0.86 -0.59 7.13
C HIS A 78 0.34 -1.18 5.82
N VAL A 79 1.19 -1.94 5.14
CA VAL A 79 0.84 -2.73 3.96
C VAL A 79 1.16 -4.19 4.24
N PHE A 80 0.13 -5.01 4.38
CA PHE A 80 0.27 -6.44 4.66
C PHE A 80 -0.12 -7.28 3.45
N TRP A 81 0.36 -8.52 3.41
CA TRP A 81 -0.34 -9.56 2.66
C TRP A 81 -1.72 -9.77 3.28
N ASN A 82 -2.77 -9.70 2.47
CA ASN A 82 -4.16 -9.92 2.88
C ASN A 82 -4.47 -11.42 3.06
N VAL A 83 -3.68 -12.06 3.92
CA VAL A 83 -3.64 -13.52 4.06
C VAL A 83 -3.51 -13.91 5.53
N CYS A 84 -4.45 -14.69 6.03
CA CYS A 84 -4.43 -15.21 7.40
C CYS A 84 -3.26 -16.17 7.61
N ARG A 85 -2.54 -15.99 8.70
CA ARG A 85 -1.36 -16.80 9.08
C ARG A 85 -1.70 -18.24 9.50
N HIS A 86 -2.99 -18.55 9.67
CA HIS A 86 -3.43 -19.91 10.01
C HIS A 86 -3.43 -20.81 8.76
N ARG A 87 -4.27 -20.51 7.76
CA ARG A 87 -4.47 -21.35 6.56
C ARG A 87 -4.61 -20.54 5.27
N GLY A 88 -4.04 -19.37 5.20
CA GLY A 88 -3.96 -18.60 3.96
C GLY A 88 -5.28 -17.97 3.48
N THR A 89 -6.33 -17.99 4.30
CA THR A 89 -7.60 -17.35 3.93
C THR A 89 -7.43 -15.84 3.81
N ARG A 90 -8.07 -15.24 2.81
CA ARG A 90 -8.20 -13.80 2.67
C ARG A 90 -8.90 -13.20 3.91
N LEU A 91 -8.39 -12.09 4.42
CA LEU A 91 -8.90 -11.49 5.66
C LEU A 91 -9.98 -10.44 5.40
N VAL A 92 -9.77 -9.59 4.41
CA VAL A 92 -10.68 -8.50 4.04
C VAL A 92 -11.01 -8.63 2.57
N GLU A 93 -12.29 -8.66 2.23
CA GLU A 93 -12.74 -8.69 0.84
C GLU A 93 -12.54 -7.33 0.16
N ALA A 94 -12.46 -7.37 -1.18
CA ALA A 94 -12.41 -6.15 -1.97
C ALA A 94 -13.70 -5.33 -1.77
N GLY A 95 -13.54 -4.02 -1.64
CA GLY A 95 -14.67 -3.14 -1.39
C GLY A 95 -14.24 -1.83 -0.73
N ASP A 96 -15.15 -1.29 0.02
CA ASP A 96 -14.95 -0.02 0.71
C ASP A 96 -13.98 -0.11 1.89
N VAL A 97 -13.41 1.03 2.27
CA VAL A 97 -12.66 1.18 3.52
C VAL A 97 -13.59 0.92 4.70
N VAL A 98 -13.13 0.12 5.63
CA VAL A 98 -13.91 -0.25 6.82
C VAL A 98 -13.19 0.18 8.10
N LYS A 99 -13.96 0.47 9.14
CA LYS A 99 -13.44 0.55 10.51
C LYS A 99 -13.09 -0.88 10.97
N ALA A 100 -11.83 -1.11 11.25
CA ALA A 100 -11.30 -2.41 11.61
C ALA A 100 -10.31 -2.35 12.78
N PRO A 101 -10.77 -2.00 14.01
CA PRO A 101 -9.91 -2.08 15.20
C PRO A 101 -9.44 -3.50 15.46
N ARG A 102 -10.15 -4.46 14.91
CA ARG A 102 -9.80 -5.89 14.84
C ARG A 102 -10.16 -6.44 13.46
N ILE A 103 -9.22 -7.18 12.89
CA ILE A 103 -9.39 -7.89 11.61
C ILE A 103 -9.59 -9.37 11.96
N VAL A 104 -10.80 -9.86 11.78
CA VAL A 104 -11.18 -11.23 12.13
C VAL A 104 -11.20 -12.10 10.89
N CYS A 105 -10.41 -13.16 10.89
CA CYS A 105 -10.41 -14.12 9.80
C CYS A 105 -11.78 -14.80 9.66
N PRO A 106 -12.42 -14.79 8.49
CA PRO A 106 -13.76 -15.35 8.30
C PRO A 106 -13.81 -16.87 8.42
N TYR A 107 -12.65 -17.55 8.37
CA TYR A 107 -12.61 -19.01 8.41
C TYR A 107 -12.57 -19.58 9.83
N HIS A 108 -11.60 -19.18 10.66
CA HIS A 108 -11.44 -19.73 12.01
C HIS A 108 -11.26 -18.64 13.06
N ALA A 109 -11.69 -17.42 12.78
CA ALA A 109 -11.71 -16.28 13.69
C ALA A 109 -10.35 -15.93 14.36
N TRP A 110 -9.23 -16.27 13.73
CA TRP A 110 -7.96 -15.68 14.14
C TRP A 110 -8.05 -14.16 13.96
N THR A 111 -7.71 -13.43 15.01
CA THR A 111 -7.99 -12.01 15.09
C THR A 111 -6.71 -11.21 15.20
N TYR A 112 -6.55 -10.24 14.30
CA TYR A 112 -5.39 -9.37 14.23
C TYR A 112 -5.76 -7.94 14.61
N THR A 113 -4.78 -7.18 15.09
CA THR A 113 -4.90 -5.72 15.20
C THR A 113 -4.72 -5.08 13.83
N ALA A 114 -5.08 -3.79 13.69
CA ALA A 114 -4.75 -3.03 12.48
C ALA A 114 -3.23 -2.86 12.26
N GLY A 115 -2.40 -2.97 13.32
CA GLY A 115 -0.94 -3.05 13.23
C GLY A 115 -0.41 -4.47 12.99
N GLY A 116 -1.24 -5.43 12.57
CA GLY A 116 -0.84 -6.77 12.13
C GLY A 116 -0.60 -7.80 13.23
N ALA A 117 -0.60 -7.42 14.51
CA ALA A 117 -0.35 -8.35 15.59
C ALA A 117 -1.49 -9.37 15.77
N LEU A 118 -1.16 -10.66 15.95
CA LEU A 118 -2.15 -11.68 16.32
C LEU A 118 -2.64 -11.44 17.76
N ALA A 119 -3.81 -10.84 17.89
CA ALA A 119 -4.39 -10.47 19.18
C ALA A 119 -5.08 -11.65 19.87
N ALA A 120 -5.89 -12.42 19.12
CA ALA A 120 -6.64 -13.53 19.67
C ALA A 120 -6.76 -14.68 18.67
N LEU A 121 -6.88 -15.89 19.22
CA LEU A 121 -7.25 -17.09 18.47
C LEU A 121 -8.25 -17.90 19.32
N PRO A 122 -9.28 -18.46 18.70
CA PRO A 122 -10.21 -19.36 19.40
C PRO A 122 -9.50 -20.66 19.77
N ARG A 123 -9.92 -21.24 20.88
CA ARG A 123 -9.42 -22.54 21.38
C ARG A 123 -7.89 -22.58 21.44
N PRO A 124 -7.23 -21.73 22.24
CA PRO A 124 -5.78 -21.67 22.33
C PRO A 124 -5.16 -23.03 22.73
N ASP A 125 -5.90 -23.86 23.49
CA ASP A 125 -5.48 -25.20 23.88
C ASP A 125 -5.27 -26.15 22.68
N SER A 126 -5.86 -25.84 21.53
CA SER A 126 -5.64 -26.58 20.28
C SER A 126 -4.32 -26.22 19.59
N PHE A 127 -3.59 -25.26 20.11
CA PHE A 127 -2.31 -24.77 19.55
C PHE A 127 -1.24 -24.73 20.65
N PRO A 128 -0.88 -25.89 21.25
CA PRO A 128 0.09 -25.93 22.31
C PRO A 128 1.45 -25.41 21.81
N GLY A 129 2.05 -24.47 22.56
CA GLY A 129 3.35 -23.88 22.21
C GLY A 129 3.34 -22.84 21.11
N LEU A 130 2.17 -22.44 20.57
CA LEU A 130 2.11 -21.38 19.59
C LEU A 130 2.47 -20.03 20.22
N ASP A 131 3.54 -19.40 19.72
CA ASP A 131 3.84 -18.00 20.01
C ASP A 131 3.06 -17.08 19.04
N LYS A 132 2.24 -16.19 19.61
CA LYS A 132 1.49 -15.21 18.80
C LYS A 132 2.41 -14.25 18.04
N ALA A 133 3.60 -13.95 18.57
CA ALA A 133 4.56 -13.07 17.94
C ALA A 133 5.04 -13.61 16.58
N ASP A 134 5.16 -14.93 16.45
CA ASP A 134 5.55 -15.57 15.18
C ASP A 134 4.45 -15.59 14.12
N HIS A 135 3.22 -15.21 14.52
CA HIS A 135 2.01 -15.31 13.70
C HIS A 135 1.39 -13.95 13.39
N HIS A 136 2.15 -12.86 13.49
CA HIS A 136 1.75 -11.54 13.00
C HIS A 136 1.53 -11.59 11.48
N LEU A 137 0.70 -10.70 10.95
CA LEU A 137 0.55 -10.54 9.51
C LEU A 137 1.92 -10.25 8.89
N LYS A 138 2.13 -10.77 7.68
CA LYS A 138 3.36 -10.47 6.94
C LYS A 138 3.25 -9.07 6.35
N GLU A 139 4.04 -8.16 6.88
CA GLU A 139 4.15 -6.81 6.40
C GLU A 139 5.13 -6.73 5.23
N LEU A 140 4.80 -5.87 4.27
CA LEU A 140 5.70 -5.45 3.20
C LEU A 140 6.34 -4.13 3.60
N PRO A 141 7.60 -3.88 3.21
CA PRO A 141 8.23 -2.59 3.42
C PRO A 141 7.33 -1.46 2.90
N ASN A 142 7.06 -0.47 3.74
CA ASN A 142 6.19 0.64 3.41
C ASN A 142 6.56 1.90 4.17
N ILE A 143 6.17 3.06 3.62
CA ILE A 143 6.22 4.36 4.30
C ILE A 143 5.02 5.21 3.88
N GLU A 144 4.67 6.18 4.73
CA GLU A 144 3.77 7.27 4.37
C GLU A 144 4.60 8.53 4.16
N ALA A 145 4.56 9.11 2.96
CA ALA A 145 5.32 10.30 2.61
C ALA A 145 4.65 11.08 1.48
N GLY A 146 4.62 12.41 1.58
CA GLY A 146 4.03 13.28 0.55
C GLY A 146 2.52 13.11 0.38
N GLY A 147 1.80 12.67 1.42
CA GLY A 147 0.37 12.37 1.36
C GLY A 147 0.03 11.08 0.59
N LEU A 148 1.01 10.23 0.38
CA LEU A 148 0.90 8.94 -0.28
C LEU A 148 1.42 7.82 0.63
N ILE A 149 0.79 6.64 0.52
CA ILE A 149 1.30 5.39 1.07
C ILE A 149 2.11 4.71 -0.03
N TRP A 150 3.36 4.39 0.27
CA TRP A 150 4.30 3.72 -0.61
C TRP A 150 4.59 2.33 -0.09
N PHE A 151 4.79 1.37 -0.97
CA PHE A 151 5.23 0.04 -0.61
C PHE A 151 6.33 -0.45 -1.55
N ALA A 152 7.12 -1.43 -1.10
CA ALA A 152 8.06 -2.15 -1.92
C ALA A 152 7.86 -3.67 -1.74
N ARG A 153 8.20 -4.46 -2.77
CA ARG A 153 8.11 -5.94 -2.70
C ARG A 153 9.22 -6.55 -1.87
N GLU A 154 10.36 -5.88 -1.83
CA GLU A 154 11.57 -6.27 -1.12
C GLU A 154 12.04 -5.10 -0.23
N GLU A 155 13.03 -5.36 0.63
CA GLU A 155 13.61 -4.31 1.47
C GLU A 155 14.05 -3.09 0.65
N SER A 156 13.70 -1.92 1.12
CA SER A 156 13.96 -0.64 0.47
C SER A 156 14.19 0.45 1.50
N ASP A 157 15.10 1.37 1.22
CA ASP A 157 15.28 2.60 2.01
C ASP A 157 14.29 3.71 1.62
N PHE A 158 13.49 3.49 0.56
CA PHE A 158 12.54 4.45 0.00
C PHE A 158 13.16 5.80 -0.37
N ALA A 159 14.42 5.82 -0.80
CA ALA A 159 15.14 7.06 -1.11
C ALA A 159 14.39 7.91 -2.14
N ASP A 160 13.90 7.29 -3.21
CA ASP A 160 13.14 8.00 -4.27
C ASP A 160 11.81 8.56 -3.74
N ALA A 161 11.06 7.80 -2.94
CA ALA A 161 9.81 8.26 -2.36
C ALA A 161 10.04 9.44 -1.40
N LYS A 162 11.08 9.37 -0.56
CA LYS A 162 11.47 10.47 0.34
C LYS A 162 11.94 11.71 -0.43
N MET A 163 12.64 11.52 -1.54
CA MET A 163 13.08 12.62 -2.40
C MET A 163 11.91 13.35 -3.08
N LEU A 164 10.87 12.61 -3.48
CA LEU A 164 9.69 13.15 -4.15
C LEU A 164 8.64 13.70 -3.18
N ALA A 165 8.65 13.29 -1.92
CA ALA A 165 7.64 13.68 -0.93
C ALA A 165 7.44 15.21 -0.82
N PRO A 166 8.47 16.07 -0.79
CA PRO A 166 8.27 17.52 -0.72
C PRO A 166 7.52 18.11 -1.93
N ASP A 167 7.69 17.51 -3.12
CA ASP A 167 6.96 17.95 -4.32
C ASP A 167 5.47 17.60 -4.20
N PHE A 168 5.15 16.43 -3.64
CA PHE A 168 3.77 16.00 -3.37
C PHE A 168 3.14 16.79 -2.22
N ASP A 169 3.90 17.12 -1.17
CA ASP A 169 3.43 17.95 -0.07
C ASP A 169 2.96 19.32 -0.55
N ALA A 170 3.58 19.87 -1.60
CA ALA A 170 3.17 21.12 -2.23
C ALA A 170 1.75 21.08 -2.83
N PHE A 171 1.24 19.90 -3.16
CA PHE A 171 -0.14 19.69 -3.61
C PHE A 171 -1.13 19.51 -2.44
N GLY A 172 -0.66 19.37 -1.21
CA GLY A 172 -1.50 19.20 -0.02
C GLY A 172 -2.29 17.91 0.01
N LEU A 173 -1.77 16.82 -0.61
CA LEU A 173 -2.49 15.56 -0.78
C LEU A 173 -3.00 14.96 0.54
N ALA A 174 -2.25 15.12 1.63
CA ALA A 174 -2.64 14.62 2.94
C ALA A 174 -3.93 15.27 3.49
N GLY A 175 -4.26 16.49 3.04
CA GLY A 175 -5.47 17.23 3.42
C GLY A 175 -6.68 17.01 2.50
N HIS A 176 -6.53 16.18 1.46
CA HIS A 176 -7.65 15.89 0.56
C HIS A 176 -8.59 14.84 1.14
N HIS A 177 -9.86 14.93 0.74
CA HIS A 177 -10.87 13.91 1.02
C HIS A 177 -11.20 13.17 -0.26
N LEU A 178 -11.34 11.84 -0.16
CA LEU A 178 -11.82 11.04 -1.28
C LEU A 178 -13.35 11.18 -1.37
N PHE A 179 -13.83 11.62 -2.51
CA PHE A 179 -15.25 11.52 -2.83
C PHE A 179 -15.54 10.12 -3.36
N ARG A 180 -16.59 9.51 -2.85
CA ARG A 180 -17.15 8.23 -3.28
C ARG A 180 -18.50 8.44 -3.91
#